data_69becabf40dd3e1f25d185785b5b0290
#
_entry.id   69becabf40dd3e1f25d185785b5b0290
#
_cell.length_a   1.000
_cell.length_b   1.000
_cell.length_c   1.000
_cell.angle_alpha   90.00
_cell.angle_beta   90.00
_cell.angle_gamma   90.00
#
_symmetry.space_group_name_H-M   'P 1'
#
loop_
_entity.id
_entity.type
_entity.pdbx_description
1 polymer ?
#
loop_
_entity_poly.entity_id
_entity_poly.type
_entity_poly.pdbx_seq_one_letter_code
_entity_poly.pdbx_strand_id
1 'polypeptide(L)'
;MVNIVWFQFDLRINDHLPLFDASSAGSIIPLYIYDEKIWEKNERSNRHRKFLFESLVDLDNELKKYQISLYVKIGEPLNIFHDLLSKYGKFSVYFHHETNTNYHRLKVEQIKKWFHNNSIEFHEYQKNAVVAGLKSRNIWSQKWKEIIKNEIVSQPKQIKGEYLSDNQLIKLRFFAAAFGPF
;
A
#
# COMPACT_ATOMS: atom_id res chain seq x y z
N MET A 1 8.57 -15.88 -9.27
CA MET A 1 8.93 -14.59 -8.66
C MET A 1 7.72 -14.11 -7.87
N VAL A 2 7.91 -13.59 -6.66
CA VAL A 2 6.82 -13.10 -5.81
C VAL A 2 6.52 -11.65 -6.17
N ASN A 3 5.24 -11.27 -6.18
CA ASN A 3 4.79 -9.90 -6.40
C ASN A 3 4.34 -9.29 -5.07
N ILE A 4 4.84 -8.14 -4.69
CA ILE A 4 4.43 -7.43 -3.49
C ILE A 4 3.40 -6.38 -3.88
N VAL A 5 2.20 -6.46 -3.32
CA VAL A 5 1.21 -5.38 -3.41
C VAL A 5 1.37 -4.51 -2.18
N TRP A 6 1.97 -3.35 -2.35
CA TRP A 6 2.22 -2.44 -1.25
C TRP A 6 1.06 -1.47 -1.05
N PHE A 7 0.16 -1.84 -0.14
CA PHE A 7 -0.95 -0.98 0.30
C PHE A 7 -0.44 0.18 1.15
N GLN A 8 -1.01 1.36 0.93
CA GLN A 8 -0.68 2.57 1.68
C GLN A 8 -1.95 3.18 2.30
N PHE A 9 -2.62 4.14 1.63
CA PHE A 9 -3.90 4.72 2.04
C PHE A 9 -5.05 4.31 1.12
N ASP A 10 -4.93 3.19 0.47
CA ASP A 10 -5.82 2.62 -0.53
C ASP A 10 -6.33 1.23 -0.12
N LEU A 11 -6.69 1.09 1.15
CA LEU A 11 -7.00 -0.17 1.84
C LEU A 11 -8.33 -0.77 1.34
N ARG A 12 -8.32 -1.29 0.10
CA ARG A 12 -9.48 -1.92 -0.55
C ARG A 12 -9.03 -2.95 -1.58
N ILE A 13 -9.92 -3.90 -1.91
CA ILE A 13 -9.68 -4.88 -2.98
C ILE A 13 -10.45 -4.54 -4.28
N ASN A 14 -11.49 -3.73 -4.18
CA ASN A 14 -12.26 -3.23 -5.32
C ASN A 14 -11.55 -2.03 -5.94
N ASP A 15 -11.61 -1.89 -7.26
CA ASP A 15 -11.02 -0.78 -7.97
C ASP A 15 -9.57 -0.53 -7.55
N HIS A 16 -8.78 -1.61 -7.56
CA HIS A 16 -7.39 -1.61 -7.10
C HIS A 16 -6.48 -2.24 -8.16
N LEU A 17 -6.07 -1.44 -9.14
CA LEU A 17 -5.29 -1.89 -10.28
C LEU A 17 -3.97 -2.58 -9.88
N PRO A 18 -3.19 -2.07 -8.89
CA PRO A 18 -1.99 -2.79 -8.41
C PRO A 18 -2.27 -4.22 -7.96
N LEU A 19 -3.38 -4.46 -7.24
CA LEU A 19 -3.77 -5.80 -6.79
C LEU A 19 -4.17 -6.67 -7.97
N PHE A 20 -4.95 -6.12 -8.91
CA PHE A 20 -5.42 -6.85 -10.08
C PHE A 20 -4.25 -7.33 -10.95
N ASP A 21 -3.32 -6.42 -11.29
CA ASP A 21 -2.18 -6.73 -12.15
C ASP A 21 -1.19 -7.67 -11.46
N ALA A 22 -0.86 -7.42 -10.19
CA ALA A 22 0.02 -8.30 -9.42
C ALA A 22 -0.53 -9.73 -9.31
N SER A 23 -1.86 -9.87 -9.07
CA SER A 23 -2.53 -11.18 -8.98
C SER A 23 -2.54 -11.91 -10.32
N SER A 24 -2.63 -11.17 -11.41
CA SER A 24 -2.56 -11.72 -12.78
C SER A 24 -1.15 -12.16 -13.14
N ALA A 25 -0.13 -11.48 -12.61
CA ALA A 25 1.29 -11.79 -12.85
C ALA A 25 1.79 -12.99 -12.03
N GLY A 26 1.14 -13.35 -10.91
CA GLY A 26 1.55 -14.51 -10.11
C GLY A 26 1.14 -14.48 -8.64
N SER A 27 1.91 -15.18 -7.81
CA SER A 27 1.70 -15.19 -6.36
C SER A 27 2.04 -13.85 -5.74
N ILE A 28 1.22 -13.39 -4.79
CA ILE A 28 1.37 -12.08 -4.16
C ILE A 28 1.64 -12.13 -2.66
N ILE A 29 2.27 -11.08 -2.16
CA ILE A 29 2.31 -10.70 -0.75
C ILE A 29 1.57 -9.36 -0.62
N PRO A 30 0.35 -9.31 -0.06
CA PRO A 30 -0.32 -8.06 0.23
C PRO A 30 0.32 -7.44 1.47
N LEU A 31 1.13 -6.41 1.28
CA LEU A 31 1.97 -5.77 2.31
C LEU A 31 1.39 -4.43 2.74
N TYR A 32 1.28 -4.23 4.06
CA TYR A 32 1.11 -2.91 4.66
C TYR A 32 2.25 -2.61 5.62
N ILE A 33 2.85 -1.43 5.53
CA ILE A 33 3.94 -0.98 6.42
C ILE A 33 3.43 0.17 7.28
N TYR A 34 3.39 -0.05 8.60
CA TYR A 34 3.12 0.98 9.58
C TYR A 34 4.42 1.70 9.93
N ASP A 35 4.68 2.83 9.29
CA ASP A 35 5.82 3.70 9.61
C ASP A 35 5.43 4.62 10.76
N GLU A 36 5.94 4.35 11.97
CA GLU A 36 5.65 5.12 13.19
C GLU A 36 5.95 6.61 13.02
N LYS A 37 6.99 6.97 12.28
CA LYS A 37 7.36 8.38 12.02
C LYS A 37 6.30 9.15 11.24
N ILE A 38 5.53 8.47 10.39
CA ILE A 38 4.38 9.07 9.70
C ILE A 38 3.24 9.33 10.68
N TRP A 39 3.09 8.45 11.68
CA TRP A 39 1.96 8.47 12.62
C TRP A 39 2.24 9.28 13.89
N GLU A 40 3.51 9.54 14.24
CA GLU A 40 3.92 10.36 15.38
C GLU A 40 3.79 11.85 15.13
N LYS A 41 3.85 12.30 13.88
CA LYS A 41 3.66 13.71 13.54
C LYS A 41 2.24 14.15 13.88
N ASN A 42 2.11 15.32 14.53
CA ASN A 42 0.90 15.91 15.14
C ASN A 42 -0.33 16.04 14.23
N GLU A 43 -0.24 15.64 12.97
CA GLU A 43 -1.33 15.71 11.99
C GLU A 43 -2.31 14.53 12.10
N ARG A 44 -1.99 13.51 12.93
CA ARG A 44 -2.79 12.28 13.03
C ARG A 44 -3.25 12.00 14.45
N SER A 45 -4.55 12.14 14.66
CA SER A 45 -5.20 11.86 15.94
C SER A 45 -5.33 10.36 16.20
N ASN A 46 -5.68 10.00 17.45
CA ASN A 46 -6.00 8.63 17.82
C ASN A 46 -7.16 8.04 16.99
N ARG A 47 -8.13 8.87 16.58
CA ARG A 47 -9.22 8.45 15.69
C ARG A 47 -8.70 7.95 14.34
N HIS A 48 -7.70 8.62 13.76
CA HIS A 48 -7.08 8.16 12.52
C HIS A 48 -6.37 6.82 12.70
N ARG A 49 -5.70 6.60 13.84
CA ARG A 49 -5.03 5.32 14.14
C ARG A 49 -6.05 4.19 14.31
N LYS A 50 -7.15 4.44 15.02
CA LYS A 50 -8.23 3.47 15.18
C LYS A 50 -8.87 3.14 13.84
N PHE A 51 -9.22 4.16 13.05
CA PHE A 51 -9.78 3.97 11.71
C PHE A 51 -8.84 3.18 10.80
N LEU A 52 -7.53 3.48 10.83
CA LEU A 52 -6.55 2.68 10.11
C LEU A 52 -6.59 1.22 10.52
N PHE A 53 -6.55 0.94 11.83
CA PHE A 53 -6.56 -0.43 12.33
C PHE A 53 -7.82 -1.18 11.88
N GLU A 54 -8.99 -0.56 12.01
CA GLU A 54 -10.27 -1.13 11.55
C GLU A 54 -10.24 -1.41 10.04
N SER A 55 -9.73 -0.46 9.25
CA SER A 55 -9.59 -0.64 7.80
C SER A 55 -8.61 -1.75 7.40
N LEU A 56 -7.54 -1.94 8.17
CA LEU A 56 -6.60 -3.06 7.94
C LEU A 56 -7.22 -4.41 8.29
N VAL A 57 -8.04 -4.47 9.34
CA VAL A 57 -8.79 -5.67 9.70
C VAL A 57 -9.82 -6.00 8.63
N ASP A 58 -10.53 -5.02 8.11
CA ASP A 58 -11.49 -5.21 7.03
C ASP A 58 -10.82 -5.70 5.75
N LEU A 59 -9.68 -5.09 5.38
CA LEU A 59 -8.89 -5.53 4.23
C LEU A 59 -8.37 -6.98 4.41
N ASP A 60 -7.89 -7.33 5.60
CA ASP A 60 -7.45 -8.69 5.91
C ASP A 60 -8.60 -9.70 5.80
N ASN A 61 -9.80 -9.34 6.27
CA ASN A 61 -10.99 -10.18 6.15
C ASN A 61 -11.42 -10.37 4.69
N GLU A 62 -11.32 -9.33 3.85
CA GLU A 62 -11.59 -9.46 2.42
C GLU A 62 -10.55 -10.35 1.72
N LEU A 63 -9.26 -10.21 2.05
CA LEU A 63 -8.19 -11.06 1.51
C LEU A 63 -8.31 -12.52 1.95
N LYS A 64 -8.79 -12.78 3.16
CA LYS A 64 -9.06 -14.15 3.66
C LYS A 64 -10.10 -14.91 2.84
N LYS A 65 -11.01 -14.24 2.16
CA LYS A 65 -11.92 -14.89 1.21
C LYS A 65 -11.18 -15.58 0.06
N TYR A 66 -9.97 -15.10 -0.25
CA TYR A 66 -9.04 -15.70 -1.21
C TYR A 66 -8.00 -16.63 -0.56
N GLN A 67 -8.16 -16.98 0.73
CA GLN A 67 -7.23 -17.82 1.49
C GLN A 67 -5.82 -17.22 1.66
N ILE A 68 -5.70 -15.90 1.61
CA ILE A 68 -4.49 -15.14 1.89
C ILE A 68 -4.74 -14.15 3.02
N SER A 69 -3.68 -13.66 3.64
CA SER A 69 -3.76 -12.67 4.72
C SER A 69 -2.94 -11.43 4.41
N LEU A 70 -3.41 -10.27 4.87
CA LEU A 70 -2.63 -9.05 4.81
C LEU A 70 -1.36 -9.19 5.66
N TYR A 71 -0.20 -8.96 5.06
CA TYR A 71 1.07 -8.95 5.77
C TYR A 71 1.39 -7.56 6.30
N VAL A 72 1.29 -7.37 7.60
CA VAL A 72 1.54 -6.09 8.25
C VAL A 72 2.89 -6.09 8.93
N LYS A 73 3.69 -5.07 8.66
CA LYS A 73 4.98 -4.81 9.32
C LYS A 73 4.99 -3.42 9.95
N ILE A 74 5.66 -3.31 11.09
CA ILE A 74 5.87 -2.05 11.81
C ILE A 74 7.35 -1.69 11.69
N GLY A 75 7.64 -0.48 11.23
CA GLY A 75 8.99 0.05 11.14
C GLY A 75 9.29 0.86 9.88
N GLU A 76 10.56 1.10 9.68
CA GLU A 76 11.07 1.87 8.53
C GLU A 76 10.90 1.07 7.21
N PRO A 77 10.21 1.62 6.20
CA PRO A 77 9.91 0.88 4.98
C PRO A 77 11.14 0.35 4.23
N LEU A 78 12.24 1.10 4.17
CA LEU A 78 13.47 0.64 3.52
C LEU A 78 14.04 -0.62 4.17
N ASN A 79 14.04 -0.69 5.50
CA ASN A 79 14.54 -1.86 6.22
C ASN A 79 13.65 -3.07 5.94
N ILE A 80 12.33 -2.87 5.90
CA ILE A 80 11.38 -3.95 5.62
C ILE A 80 11.56 -4.49 4.20
N PHE A 81 11.74 -3.62 3.20
CA PHE A 81 12.03 -4.06 1.83
C PHE A 81 13.40 -4.74 1.72
N HIS A 82 14.39 -4.31 2.48
CA HIS A 82 15.69 -4.97 2.56
C HIS A 82 15.58 -6.39 3.14
N ASP A 83 14.79 -6.57 4.21
CA ASP A 83 14.53 -7.88 4.81
C ASP A 83 13.77 -8.80 3.84
N LEU A 84 12.79 -8.25 3.11
CA LEU A 84 12.07 -8.99 2.07
C LEU A 84 12.99 -9.42 0.93
N LEU A 85 13.92 -8.54 0.50
CA LEU A 85 14.91 -8.87 -0.53
C LEU A 85 15.85 -9.99 -0.06
N SER A 86 16.28 -9.94 1.19
CA SER A 86 17.12 -10.97 1.79
C SER A 86 16.40 -12.32 1.91
N LYS A 87 15.09 -12.30 2.21
CA LYS A 87 14.28 -13.50 2.43
C LYS A 87 13.82 -14.17 1.12
N TYR A 88 13.37 -13.38 0.16
CA TYR A 88 12.72 -13.88 -1.07
C TYR A 88 13.59 -13.74 -2.34
N GLY A 89 14.74 -13.06 -2.25
CA GLY A 89 15.47 -12.66 -3.42
C GLY A 89 14.70 -11.60 -4.22
N LYS A 90 14.81 -11.63 -5.55
CA LYS A 90 14.12 -10.65 -6.41
C LYS A 90 12.60 -10.81 -6.38
N PHE A 91 11.91 -9.69 -6.28
CA PHE A 91 10.45 -9.55 -6.35
C PHE A 91 10.08 -8.34 -7.21
N SER A 92 8.81 -8.22 -7.59
CA SER A 92 8.24 -7.01 -8.19
C SER A 92 7.31 -6.32 -7.20
N VAL A 93 7.21 -4.98 -7.24
CA VAL A 93 6.35 -4.21 -6.32
C VAL A 93 5.29 -3.46 -7.10
N TYR A 94 4.04 -3.57 -6.67
CA TYR A 94 2.87 -2.93 -7.27
C TYR A 94 2.22 -2.03 -6.24
N PHE A 95 2.04 -0.74 -6.56
CA PHE A 95 1.47 0.22 -5.61
C PHE A 95 0.87 1.44 -6.31
N HIS A 96 -0.01 2.15 -5.61
CA HIS A 96 -0.55 3.40 -6.11
C HIS A 96 0.39 4.57 -5.81
N HIS A 97 0.43 5.53 -6.73
CA HIS A 97 1.11 6.81 -6.52
C HIS A 97 0.61 7.51 -5.27
N GLU A 98 1.55 7.95 -4.43
CA GLU A 98 1.19 8.60 -3.17
C GLU A 98 1.01 10.12 -3.35
N THR A 99 -0.18 10.61 -2.99
CA THR A 99 -0.57 12.01 -3.09
C THR A 99 -0.74 12.70 -1.74
N ASN A 100 -0.39 12.01 -0.66
CA ASN A 100 -0.54 12.49 0.72
C ASN A 100 0.50 13.60 1.07
N THR A 101 0.97 13.65 2.31
CA THR A 101 1.92 14.66 2.77
C THR A 101 3.23 14.64 1.99
N ASN A 102 3.92 15.79 1.94
CA ASN A 102 5.22 15.89 1.28
C ASN A 102 6.25 14.93 1.90
N TYR A 103 6.20 14.73 3.22
CA TYR A 103 7.07 13.76 3.89
C TYR A 103 6.88 12.34 3.35
N HIS A 104 5.63 11.89 3.21
CA HIS A 104 5.33 10.56 2.70
C HIS A 104 5.76 10.41 1.24
N ARG A 105 5.51 11.40 0.40
CA ARG A 105 5.98 11.41 -0.99
C ARG A 105 7.49 11.28 -1.11
N LEU A 106 8.25 12.08 -0.33
CA LEU A 106 9.71 12.00 -0.33
C LEU A 106 10.21 10.62 0.10
N LYS A 107 9.52 9.99 1.05
CA LYS A 107 9.83 8.63 1.50
C LYS A 107 9.64 7.62 0.38
N VAL A 108 8.51 7.68 -0.32
CA VAL A 108 8.24 6.80 -1.48
C VAL A 108 9.29 6.99 -2.58
N GLU A 109 9.69 8.23 -2.88
CA GLU A 109 10.75 8.50 -3.85
C GLU A 109 12.11 7.93 -3.43
N GLN A 110 12.44 7.95 -2.13
CA GLN A 110 13.66 7.28 -1.62
C GLN A 110 13.59 5.77 -1.83
N ILE A 111 12.43 5.15 -1.56
CA ILE A 111 12.20 3.73 -1.76
C ILE A 111 12.30 3.36 -3.25
N LYS A 112 11.73 4.15 -4.15
CA LYS A 112 11.84 3.93 -5.62
C LYS A 112 13.29 3.98 -6.08
N LYS A 113 14.10 4.92 -5.58
CA LYS A 113 15.54 4.96 -5.87
C LYS A 113 16.25 3.69 -5.37
N TRP A 114 15.88 3.20 -4.19
CA TRP A 114 16.42 1.97 -3.65
C TRP A 114 16.00 0.75 -4.48
N PHE A 115 14.75 0.66 -4.95
CA PHE A 115 14.30 -0.37 -5.87
C PHE A 115 15.15 -0.39 -7.14
N HIS A 116 15.34 0.77 -7.74
CA HIS A 116 16.17 0.90 -8.95
C HIS A 116 17.61 0.40 -8.71
N ASN A 117 18.26 0.83 -7.61
CA ASN A 117 19.63 0.44 -7.28
C ASN A 117 19.79 -1.05 -7.00
N ASN A 118 18.73 -1.73 -6.57
CA ASN A 118 18.72 -3.18 -6.29
C ASN A 118 18.10 -4.01 -7.42
N SER A 119 17.86 -3.40 -8.59
CA SER A 119 17.22 -4.06 -9.75
C SER A 119 15.90 -4.73 -9.39
N ILE A 120 15.10 -4.09 -8.52
CA ILE A 120 13.73 -4.48 -8.18
C ILE A 120 12.80 -3.77 -9.13
N GLU A 121 12.00 -4.54 -9.86
CA GLU A 121 10.96 -4.01 -10.72
C GLU A 121 9.82 -3.43 -9.89
N PHE A 122 9.29 -2.27 -10.26
CA PHE A 122 8.12 -1.72 -9.60
C PHE A 122 7.15 -1.08 -10.60
N HIS A 123 5.87 -1.17 -10.29
CA HIS A 123 4.76 -0.66 -11.07
C HIS A 123 3.97 0.33 -10.19
N GLU A 124 4.03 1.60 -10.56
CA GLU A 124 3.34 2.69 -9.87
C GLU A 124 2.10 3.11 -10.66
N TYR A 125 0.93 3.06 -10.03
CA TYR A 125 -0.36 3.35 -10.65
C TYR A 125 -0.97 4.63 -10.12
N GLN A 126 -1.74 5.31 -10.93
CA GLN A 126 -2.47 6.49 -10.49
C GLN A 126 -3.62 6.09 -9.57
N LYS A 127 -3.68 6.70 -8.37
CA LYS A 127 -4.66 6.40 -7.32
C LYS A 127 -5.96 7.20 -7.45
N ASN A 128 -5.84 8.43 -7.91
CA ASN A 128 -6.93 9.41 -7.94
C ASN A 128 -6.67 10.45 -9.03
N ALA A 129 -7.57 11.42 -9.17
CA ALA A 129 -7.46 12.47 -10.18
C ALA A 129 -6.44 13.59 -9.85
N VAL A 130 -5.61 13.41 -8.82
CA VAL A 130 -4.50 14.32 -8.52
C VAL A 130 -3.35 14.02 -9.47
N VAL A 131 -3.07 14.92 -10.39
CA VAL A 131 -1.96 14.81 -11.34
C VAL A 131 -0.80 15.64 -10.82
N ALA A 132 0.27 14.98 -10.37
CA ALA A 132 1.47 15.66 -9.91
C ALA A 132 2.15 16.43 -11.04
N GLY A 133 2.70 17.62 -10.74
CA GLY A 133 3.49 18.40 -11.69
C GLY A 133 2.71 19.11 -12.80
N LEU A 134 1.39 19.26 -12.69
CA LEU A 134 0.60 20.05 -13.63
C LEU A 134 1.06 21.52 -13.63
N LYS A 135 1.52 21.99 -14.79
CA LYS A 135 1.97 23.37 -14.97
C LYS A 135 0.82 24.39 -15.09
N SER A 136 -0.40 23.94 -15.38
CA SER A 136 -1.56 24.80 -15.58
C SER A 136 -2.83 24.19 -15.01
N ARG A 137 -3.58 24.99 -14.24
CA ARG A 137 -4.88 24.61 -13.70
C ARG A 137 -5.93 24.31 -14.80
N ASN A 138 -5.79 24.94 -15.95
CA ASN A 138 -6.76 24.79 -17.06
C ASN A 138 -6.74 23.36 -17.63
N ILE A 139 -5.59 22.67 -17.54
CA ILE A 139 -5.44 21.29 -18.01
C ILE A 139 -6.02 20.29 -17.01
N TRP A 140 -6.15 20.67 -15.74
CA TRP A 140 -6.59 19.78 -14.67
C TRP A 140 -8.02 19.23 -14.94
N SER A 141 -8.95 20.10 -15.34
CA SER A 141 -10.35 19.70 -15.60
C SER A 141 -10.46 18.67 -16.73
N GLN A 142 -9.64 18.81 -17.78
CA GLN A 142 -9.60 17.85 -18.88
C GLN A 142 -9.04 16.51 -18.39
N LYS A 143 -7.90 16.52 -17.73
CA LYS A 143 -7.28 15.30 -17.20
C LYS A 143 -8.16 14.59 -16.16
N TRP A 144 -8.83 15.36 -15.30
CA TRP A 144 -9.79 14.81 -14.35
C TRP A 144 -10.94 14.09 -15.08
N LYS A 145 -11.51 14.70 -16.14
CA LYS A 145 -12.55 14.07 -16.95
C LYS A 145 -12.08 12.80 -17.67
N GLU A 146 -10.82 12.74 -18.07
CA GLU A 146 -10.23 11.54 -18.67
C GLU A 146 -10.14 10.41 -17.63
N ILE A 147 -9.63 10.72 -16.43
CA ILE A 147 -9.43 9.74 -15.36
C ILE A 147 -10.77 9.17 -14.86
N ILE A 148 -11.79 10.01 -14.64
CA ILE A 148 -13.09 9.53 -14.13
C ILE A 148 -13.91 8.73 -15.15
N LYS A 149 -13.51 8.75 -16.43
CA LYS A 149 -14.13 7.92 -17.47
C LYS A 149 -13.54 6.52 -17.55
N ASN A 150 -12.43 6.27 -16.86
CA ASN A 150 -11.85 4.93 -16.82
C ASN A 150 -12.84 3.96 -16.18
N GLU A 151 -12.89 2.75 -16.71
CA GLU A 151 -13.69 1.68 -16.12
C GLU A 151 -13.20 1.33 -14.73
N ILE A 152 -14.14 0.98 -13.85
CA ILE A 152 -13.83 0.49 -12.50
C ILE A 152 -13.14 -0.88 -12.65
N VAL A 153 -11.98 -1.02 -12.01
CA VAL A 153 -11.24 -2.28 -12.01
C VAL A 153 -11.98 -3.31 -11.16
N SER A 154 -12.40 -4.41 -11.77
CA SER A 154 -13.05 -5.49 -11.05
C SER A 154 -12.08 -6.18 -10.08
N GLN A 155 -12.63 -6.80 -9.04
CA GLN A 155 -11.82 -7.64 -8.15
C GLN A 155 -11.17 -8.80 -8.93
N PRO A 156 -9.94 -9.21 -8.57
CA PRO A 156 -9.35 -10.42 -9.11
C PRO A 156 -10.27 -11.63 -8.84
N LYS A 157 -10.48 -12.47 -9.84
CA LYS A 157 -11.30 -13.70 -9.68
C LYS A 157 -10.62 -14.71 -8.75
N GLN A 158 -9.30 -14.72 -8.74
CA GLN A 158 -8.48 -15.58 -7.91
C GLN A 158 -7.23 -14.84 -7.50
N ILE A 159 -6.81 -15.03 -6.26
CA ILE A 159 -5.54 -14.51 -5.74
C ILE A 159 -4.76 -15.70 -5.16
N LYS A 160 -3.52 -15.86 -5.60
CA LYS A 160 -2.56 -16.77 -4.98
C LYS A 160 -1.62 -15.95 -4.12
N GLY A 161 -1.39 -16.36 -2.89
CA GLY A 161 -0.54 -15.60 -1.96
C GLY A 161 0.43 -16.46 -1.19
N GLU A 162 1.46 -15.81 -0.65
CA GLU A 162 2.41 -16.43 0.25
C GLU A 162 1.95 -16.25 1.70
N TYR A 163 2.05 -17.31 2.50
CA TYR A 163 1.78 -17.24 3.94
C TYR A 163 3.02 -16.75 4.68
N LEU A 164 2.83 -15.75 5.53
CA LEU A 164 3.89 -15.14 6.33
C LEU A 164 3.57 -15.23 7.83
N SER A 165 4.39 -15.97 8.57
CA SER A 165 4.17 -16.26 9.99
C SER A 165 4.46 -15.07 10.93
N ASP A 166 5.26 -14.10 10.48
CA ASP A 166 5.72 -12.95 11.29
C ASP A 166 4.85 -11.69 11.08
N ASN A 167 3.55 -11.87 10.81
CA ASN A 167 2.58 -10.81 10.65
C ASN A 167 2.35 -10.04 11.96
N GLN A 168 2.37 -8.70 11.87
CA GLN A 168 2.26 -7.81 13.03
C GLN A 168 0.89 -7.11 13.15
N LEU A 169 -0.12 -7.53 12.39
CA LEU A 169 -1.45 -6.92 12.44
C LEU A 169 -2.02 -6.87 13.87
N ILE A 170 -1.89 -7.95 14.62
CA ILE A 170 -2.36 -8.02 16.02
C ILE A 170 -1.62 -7.02 16.91
N LYS A 171 -0.33 -6.77 16.67
CA LYS A 171 0.43 -5.79 17.46
C LYS A 171 -0.09 -4.38 17.27
N LEU A 172 -0.58 -4.01 16.09
CA LEU A 172 -1.19 -2.70 15.84
C LEU A 172 -2.43 -2.44 16.68
N ARG A 173 -3.16 -3.49 17.12
CA ARG A 173 -4.29 -3.37 18.03
C ARG A 173 -3.87 -2.71 19.36
N PHE A 174 -2.72 -3.08 19.87
CA PHE A 174 -2.20 -2.49 21.11
C PHE A 174 -1.80 -1.03 20.92
N PHE A 175 -1.25 -0.66 19.77
CA PHE A 175 -0.98 0.74 19.43
C PHE A 175 -2.28 1.56 19.32
N ALA A 176 -3.35 0.99 18.78
CA ALA A 176 -4.64 1.65 18.71
C ALA A 176 -5.32 1.75 20.09
N ALA A 177 -5.15 0.74 20.97
CA ALA A 177 -5.75 0.69 22.31
C ALA A 177 -4.99 1.52 23.35
N ALA A 178 -3.68 1.73 23.19
CA ALA A 178 -2.84 2.48 24.13
C ALA A 178 -3.22 3.98 24.25
N PHE A 179 -4.08 4.48 23.36
CA PHE A 179 -4.50 5.89 23.33
C PHE A 179 -5.88 6.15 23.92
N GLY A 180 -6.40 5.23 24.77
CA GLY A 180 -7.58 5.40 25.61
C GLY A 180 -8.94 5.18 24.91
N PRO A 181 -9.99 4.90 25.70
CA PRO A 181 -11.37 4.94 25.20
C PRO A 181 -11.75 6.39 24.86
N PHE A 182 -12.66 6.55 23.91
CA PHE A 182 -13.29 7.84 23.59
C PHE A 182 -14.30 8.19 24.65
#